data_d0e96f2196587e007244c673a1f0602d
#
_entry.id   d0e96f2196587e007244c673a1f0602d
#
_cell.length_a   1.000
_cell.length_b   1.000
_cell.length_c   1.000
_cell.angle_alpha   90.00
_cell.angle_beta   90.00
_cell.angle_gamma   90.00
#
_symmetry.space_group_name_H-M   'P 1'
#
loop_
_entity.id
_entity.type
_entity.pdbx_description
1 polymer ?
#
loop_
_entity_poly.entity_id
_entity_poly.type
_entity_poly.pdbx_seq_one_letter_code
_entity_poly.pdbx_strand_id
1 'polypeptide(L)'
;MLETRNLKKVYKTKKGVSVTALNNVSIKFPEKGLVFLLGKSGSGKSTLLNLLGGLDKYDEGEIIIKGVSSKDFKQNHFDSYRNTYVGFIFQEYNVLEEFSVGANIALAIELQGKKATDEEINRILKQVDLEGFGDRKPNELSGGQKQRVAIARALVKQPEIIMADEPTGALDSNTGRQVFET
;
A
#
# COMPACT_ATOMS: atom_id res chain seq x y z
N MET A 1 13.53 9.16 1.46
CA MET A 1 13.51 9.08 2.92
C MET A 1 12.21 9.63 3.47
N LEU A 2 11.66 9.04 4.51
CA LEU A 2 10.37 9.36 5.10
C LEU A 2 10.56 9.67 6.60
N GLU A 3 9.89 10.71 7.11
CA GLU A 3 9.97 11.12 8.51
C GLU A 3 8.62 11.67 8.96
N THR A 4 8.23 11.43 10.22
CA THR A 4 7.10 12.11 10.87
C THR A 4 7.59 12.99 12.00
N ARG A 5 6.93 14.12 12.21
CA ARG A 5 7.20 15.03 13.33
C ARG A 5 5.91 15.39 14.02
N ASN A 6 5.81 15.03 15.30
CA ASN A 6 4.67 15.33 16.18
C ASN A 6 3.32 14.95 15.54
N LEU A 7 3.29 13.86 14.77
CA LEU A 7 2.12 13.45 14.01
C LEU A 7 0.98 13.05 14.94
N LYS A 8 -0.20 13.63 14.72
CA LYS A 8 -1.42 13.34 15.50
C LYS A 8 -2.58 13.05 14.57
N LYS A 9 -3.38 12.07 14.96
CA LYS A 9 -4.61 11.71 14.27
C LYS A 9 -5.70 11.39 15.27
N VAL A 10 -6.86 12.05 15.12
CA VAL A 10 -8.05 11.86 15.94
C VAL A 10 -9.23 11.54 15.04
N TYR A 11 -9.85 10.40 15.25
CA TYR A 11 -11.11 10.05 14.59
C TYR A 11 -12.30 10.45 15.44
N LYS A 12 -13.24 11.16 14.84
CA LYS A 12 -14.51 11.55 15.49
C LYS A 12 -15.63 10.66 14.97
N THR A 13 -16.31 9.97 15.88
CA THR A 13 -17.50 9.20 15.52
C THR A 13 -18.71 10.09 15.33
N LYS A 14 -19.73 9.62 14.61
CA LYS A 14 -21.00 10.34 14.44
C LYS A 14 -21.71 10.65 15.78
N LYS A 15 -21.38 9.92 16.84
CA LYS A 15 -21.93 10.12 18.20
C LYS A 15 -21.08 11.07 19.06
N GLY A 16 -20.11 11.79 18.48
CA GLY A 16 -19.28 12.77 19.19
C GLY A 16 -18.14 12.18 20.02
N VAL A 17 -17.96 10.87 20.03
CA VAL A 17 -16.80 10.24 20.70
C VAL A 17 -15.55 10.43 19.84
N SER A 18 -14.49 10.94 20.46
CA SER A 18 -13.19 11.11 19.79
C SER A 18 -12.23 10.00 20.20
N VAL A 19 -11.55 9.40 19.23
CA VAL A 19 -10.51 8.38 19.45
C VAL A 19 -9.20 8.90 18.89
N THR A 20 -8.22 9.11 19.74
CA THR A 20 -6.87 9.48 19.33
C THR A 20 -6.14 8.23 18.87
N ALA A 21 -5.97 8.07 17.56
CA ALA A 21 -5.29 6.93 16.95
C ALA A 21 -3.77 7.10 16.95
N LEU A 22 -3.28 8.32 16.76
CA LEU A 22 -1.86 8.68 16.88
C LEU A 22 -1.74 9.93 17.75
N ASN A 23 -0.76 9.92 18.65
CA ASN A 23 -0.52 11.05 19.55
C ASN A 23 0.96 11.40 19.58
N ASN A 24 1.32 12.50 18.94
CA ASN A 24 2.66 13.07 18.94
C ASN A 24 3.76 12.10 18.46
N VAL A 25 3.52 11.41 17.33
CA VAL A 25 4.41 10.38 16.80
C VAL A 25 5.50 11.00 15.93
N SER A 26 6.76 10.85 16.35
CA SER A 26 7.94 11.31 15.59
C SER A 26 8.85 10.12 15.30
N ILE A 27 8.99 9.78 14.03
CA ILE A 27 9.79 8.64 13.56
C ILE A 27 10.56 9.07 12.32
N LYS A 28 11.84 8.71 12.27
CA LYS A 28 12.66 8.82 11.07
C LYS A 28 12.93 7.42 10.53
N PHE A 29 12.44 7.16 9.33
CA PHE A 29 12.62 5.87 8.68
C PHE A 29 14.00 5.80 7.99
N PRO A 30 14.63 4.63 7.93
CA PRO A 30 15.87 4.45 7.18
C PRO A 30 15.64 4.69 5.68
N GLU A 31 16.72 4.99 4.97
CA GLU A 31 16.63 5.20 3.51
C GLU A 31 16.42 3.91 2.73
N LYS A 32 16.89 2.81 3.27
CA LYS A 32 16.80 1.46 2.67
C LYS A 32 16.57 0.44 3.76
N GLY A 33 15.97 -0.68 3.36
CA GLY A 33 15.77 -1.83 4.24
C GLY A 33 14.31 -2.04 4.61
N LEU A 34 14.08 -2.98 5.52
CA LEU A 34 12.77 -3.42 5.96
C LEU A 34 12.50 -2.87 7.36
N VAL A 35 11.31 -2.30 7.56
CA VAL A 35 10.85 -1.78 8.84
C VAL A 35 9.57 -2.49 9.24
N PHE A 36 9.55 -3.08 10.43
CA PHE A 36 8.35 -3.69 11.01
C PHE A 36 7.71 -2.76 12.03
N LEU A 37 6.42 -2.51 11.88
CA LEU A 37 5.59 -1.84 12.87
C LEU A 37 4.94 -2.90 13.77
N LEU A 38 5.44 -3.03 15.01
CA LEU A 38 4.93 -4.01 15.97
C LEU A 38 4.01 -3.32 16.98
N GLY A 39 2.94 -4.02 17.36
CA GLY A 39 2.00 -3.54 18.37
C GLY A 39 0.68 -4.31 18.38
N LYS A 40 -0.08 -4.18 19.47
CA LYS A 40 -1.40 -4.80 19.62
C LYS A 40 -2.39 -4.29 18.56
N SER A 41 -3.48 -5.01 18.33
CA SER A 41 -4.59 -4.51 17.53
C SER A 41 -5.09 -3.17 18.13
N GLY A 42 -5.43 -2.20 17.26
CA GLY A 42 -5.86 -0.87 17.68
C GLY A 42 -4.74 0.07 18.14
N SER A 43 -3.46 -0.30 18.05
CA SER A 43 -2.34 0.59 18.43
C SER A 43 -2.00 1.68 17.40
N GLY A 44 -2.76 1.82 16.31
CA GLY A 44 -2.57 2.86 15.31
C GLY A 44 -1.65 2.50 14.14
N LYS A 45 -1.22 1.25 13.98
CA LYS A 45 -0.32 0.83 12.88
C LYS A 45 -0.88 1.13 11.50
N SER A 46 -2.10 0.65 11.21
CA SER A 46 -2.78 0.91 9.92
C SER A 46 -3.05 2.40 9.72
N THR A 47 -3.38 3.13 10.80
CA THR A 47 -3.52 4.59 10.75
C THR A 47 -2.21 5.24 10.33
N LEU A 48 -1.09 4.85 10.93
CA LEU A 48 0.23 5.39 10.59
C LEU A 48 0.57 5.08 9.12
N LEU A 49 0.37 3.85 8.66
CA LEU A 49 0.60 3.46 7.26
C LEU A 49 -0.25 4.28 6.29
N ASN A 50 -1.54 4.46 6.59
CA ASN A 50 -2.45 5.25 5.76
C ASN A 50 -2.02 6.73 5.67
N LEU A 51 -1.56 7.32 6.77
CA LEU A 51 -1.06 8.70 6.78
C LEU A 51 0.26 8.81 6.01
N LEU A 52 1.21 7.91 6.26
CA LEU A 52 2.50 7.89 5.55
C LEU A 52 2.31 7.70 4.05
N GLY A 53 1.35 6.88 3.65
CA GLY A 53 1.01 6.65 2.25
C GLY A 53 0.13 7.72 1.62
N GLY A 54 -0.31 8.72 2.38
CA GLY A 54 -1.17 9.79 1.89
C GLY A 54 -2.61 9.34 1.56
N LEU A 55 -3.08 8.24 2.14
CA LEU A 55 -4.46 7.75 2.01
C LEU A 55 -5.42 8.46 2.97
N ASP A 56 -4.92 9.00 4.07
CA ASP A 56 -5.67 9.78 5.04
C ASP A 56 -4.94 11.07 5.39
N LYS A 57 -5.60 12.00 6.04
CA LYS A 57 -5.05 13.29 6.48
C LYS A 57 -4.78 13.25 7.98
N TYR A 58 -3.64 13.79 8.39
CA TYR A 58 -3.33 14.01 9.80
C TYR A 58 -3.98 15.31 10.32
N ASP A 59 -4.14 15.43 11.64
CA ASP A 59 -4.73 16.63 12.27
C ASP A 59 -3.65 17.63 12.71
N GLU A 60 -2.52 17.12 13.23
CA GLU A 60 -1.40 17.94 13.68
C GLU A 60 -0.06 17.29 13.31
N GLY A 61 1.00 18.07 13.32
CA GLY A 61 2.35 17.63 12.97
C GLY A 61 2.65 17.75 11.49
N GLU A 62 3.55 16.93 10.99
CA GLU A 62 3.92 16.88 9.57
C GLU A 62 4.53 15.53 9.18
N ILE A 63 4.44 15.22 7.90
CA ILE A 63 5.17 14.14 7.25
C ILE A 63 6.18 14.77 6.31
N ILE A 64 7.44 14.36 6.40
CA ILE A 64 8.50 14.80 5.51
C ILE A 64 8.78 13.68 4.51
N ILE A 65 8.61 13.99 3.23
CA ILE A 65 8.78 13.07 2.11
C ILE A 65 9.94 13.57 1.26
N LYS A 66 11.03 12.82 1.20
CA LYS A 66 12.24 13.21 0.44
C LYS A 66 12.77 14.61 0.83
N GLY A 67 12.66 14.96 2.10
CA GLY A 67 13.11 16.26 2.62
C GLY A 67 12.10 17.40 2.49
N VAL A 68 10.94 17.16 1.86
CA VAL A 68 9.90 18.17 1.68
C VAL A 68 8.76 17.93 2.68
N SER A 69 8.34 18.98 3.40
CA SER A 69 7.22 18.91 4.34
C SER A 69 5.89 18.78 3.58
N SER A 70 5.04 17.90 4.08
CA SER A 70 3.69 17.70 3.52
C SER A 70 2.66 18.74 3.99
N LYS A 71 3.04 19.68 4.82
CA LYS A 71 2.12 20.73 5.33
C LYS A 71 1.45 21.53 4.21
N ASP A 72 2.21 21.80 3.16
CA ASP A 72 1.75 22.59 2.01
C ASP A 72 1.25 21.72 0.85
N PHE A 73 1.16 20.40 1.06
CA PHE A 73 0.69 19.49 0.03
C PHE A 73 -0.80 19.65 -0.19
N LYS A 74 -1.16 19.87 -1.46
CA LYS A 74 -2.53 19.77 -1.96
C LYS A 74 -2.84 18.31 -2.34
N GLN A 75 -4.09 18.02 -2.64
CA GLN A 75 -4.53 16.68 -3.02
C GLN A 75 -3.70 16.09 -4.17
N ASN A 76 -3.44 16.87 -5.21
CA ASN A 76 -2.63 16.45 -6.36
C ASN A 76 -1.19 16.04 -6.02
N HIS A 77 -0.59 16.62 -4.97
CA HIS A 77 0.76 16.22 -4.51
C HIS A 77 0.71 14.82 -3.88
N PHE A 78 -0.33 14.54 -3.07
CA PHE A 78 -0.52 13.21 -2.50
C PHE A 78 -0.90 12.17 -3.56
N ASP A 79 -1.68 12.54 -4.58
CA ASP A 79 -2.01 11.67 -5.70
C ASP A 79 -0.74 11.30 -6.50
N SER A 80 0.09 12.29 -6.80
CA SER A 80 1.39 12.08 -7.44
C SER A 80 2.33 11.20 -6.59
N TYR A 81 2.39 11.46 -5.28
CA TYR A 81 3.18 10.67 -4.34
C TYR A 81 2.75 9.19 -4.34
N ARG A 82 1.45 8.91 -4.21
CA ARG A 82 0.91 7.54 -4.26
C ARG A 82 1.17 6.87 -5.60
N ASN A 83 0.99 7.59 -6.69
CA ASN A 83 1.17 7.03 -8.02
C ASN A 83 2.62 6.67 -8.32
N THR A 84 3.57 7.51 -7.87
CA THR A 84 4.97 7.41 -8.29
C THR A 84 5.83 6.65 -7.29
N TYR A 85 5.64 6.94 -5.98
CA TYR A 85 6.60 6.51 -4.97
C TYR A 85 6.12 5.37 -4.09
N VAL A 86 4.80 5.15 -3.95
CA VAL A 86 4.25 4.21 -2.98
C VAL A 86 3.54 3.03 -3.64
N GLY A 87 3.94 1.82 -3.28
CA GLY A 87 3.16 0.59 -3.51
C GLY A 87 2.42 0.21 -2.24
N PHE A 88 1.10 0.01 -2.33
CA PHE A 88 0.29 -0.46 -1.21
C PHE A 88 -0.08 -1.92 -1.36
N ILE A 89 0.06 -2.68 -0.28
CA ILE A 89 -0.43 -4.05 -0.13
C ILE A 89 -1.35 -4.06 1.08
N PHE A 90 -2.64 -4.28 0.84
CA PHE A 90 -3.67 -4.29 1.87
C PHE A 90 -3.99 -5.71 2.33
N GLN A 91 -4.49 -5.84 3.56
CA GLN A 91 -4.96 -7.10 4.12
C GLN A 91 -6.12 -7.71 3.31
N GLU A 92 -7.05 -6.88 2.82
CA GLU A 92 -8.23 -7.30 2.05
C GLU A 92 -7.99 -7.35 0.53
N TYR A 93 -6.75 -7.48 0.08
CA TYR A 93 -6.33 -7.56 -1.34
C TYR A 93 -6.75 -6.36 -2.20
N ASN A 94 -7.97 -5.84 -2.06
CA ASN A 94 -8.57 -4.74 -2.86
C ASN A 94 -8.43 -4.97 -4.38
N VAL A 95 -8.65 -6.21 -4.81
CA VAL A 95 -8.66 -6.58 -6.22
C VAL A 95 -10.01 -6.20 -6.82
N LEU A 96 -10.00 -5.63 -8.01
CA LEU A 96 -11.20 -5.21 -8.72
C LEU A 96 -11.84 -6.42 -9.41
N GLU A 97 -12.99 -6.87 -8.91
CA GLU A 97 -13.64 -8.12 -9.32
C GLU A 97 -14.13 -8.09 -10.78
N GLU A 98 -14.46 -6.92 -11.33
CA GLU A 98 -14.91 -6.74 -12.71
C GLU A 98 -13.78 -6.86 -13.74
N PHE A 99 -12.54 -6.70 -13.32
CA PHE A 99 -11.35 -6.69 -14.16
C PHE A 99 -10.63 -8.04 -14.13
N SER A 100 -10.00 -8.41 -15.24
CA SER A 100 -9.08 -9.56 -15.24
C SER A 100 -7.85 -9.26 -14.37
N VAL A 101 -7.06 -10.29 -14.07
CA VAL A 101 -5.79 -10.15 -13.34
C VAL A 101 -4.85 -9.18 -14.05
N GLY A 102 -4.69 -9.34 -15.36
CA GLY A 102 -3.87 -8.44 -16.18
C GLY A 102 -4.38 -7.00 -16.15
N ALA A 103 -5.70 -6.80 -16.27
CA ALA A 103 -6.30 -5.48 -16.22
C ALA A 103 -6.17 -4.81 -14.82
N ASN A 104 -6.23 -5.58 -13.73
CA ASN A 104 -5.94 -5.09 -12.39
C ASN A 104 -4.51 -4.54 -12.27
N ILE A 105 -3.54 -5.19 -12.92
CA ILE A 105 -2.13 -4.77 -12.92
C ILE A 105 -1.93 -3.58 -13.87
N ALA A 106 -2.51 -3.65 -15.08
CA ALA A 106 -2.43 -2.59 -16.09
C ALA A 106 -2.90 -1.24 -15.55
N LEU A 107 -3.98 -1.23 -14.78
CA LEU A 107 -4.54 -0.02 -14.18
C LEU A 107 -3.49 0.77 -13.35
N ALA A 108 -2.59 0.07 -12.65
CA ALA A 108 -1.56 0.74 -11.85
C ALA A 108 -0.52 1.47 -12.73
N ILE A 109 -0.24 0.98 -13.93
CA ILE A 109 0.64 1.62 -14.92
C ILE A 109 -0.10 2.80 -15.56
N GLU A 110 -1.36 2.60 -15.93
CA GLU A 110 -2.18 3.60 -16.61
C GLU A 110 -2.45 4.83 -15.75
N LEU A 111 -2.62 4.64 -14.43
CA LEU A 111 -2.73 5.73 -13.46
C LEU A 111 -1.47 6.61 -13.39
N GLN A 112 -0.31 6.11 -13.84
CA GLN A 112 0.90 6.92 -14.02
C GLN A 112 0.93 7.70 -15.36
N GLY A 113 -0.14 7.61 -16.16
CA GLY A 113 -0.19 8.19 -17.51
C GLY A 113 0.60 7.41 -18.55
N LYS A 114 0.97 6.17 -18.26
CA LYS A 114 1.69 5.27 -19.18
C LYS A 114 0.74 4.26 -19.78
N LYS A 115 1.10 3.70 -20.93
CA LYS A 115 0.38 2.57 -21.52
C LYS A 115 0.98 1.26 -21.01
N ALA A 116 0.17 0.41 -20.41
CA ALA A 116 0.57 -0.93 -20.00
C ALA A 116 0.80 -1.81 -21.25
N THR A 117 1.84 -2.62 -21.24
CA THR A 117 2.11 -3.61 -22.27
C THR A 117 1.91 -5.03 -21.73
N ASP A 118 1.53 -5.96 -22.60
CA ASP A 118 1.37 -7.38 -22.24
C ASP A 118 2.70 -7.97 -21.73
N GLU A 119 3.82 -7.50 -22.24
CA GLU A 119 5.14 -7.93 -21.81
C GLU A 119 5.44 -7.51 -20.36
N GLU A 120 5.11 -6.26 -19.97
CA GLU A 120 5.27 -5.79 -18.59
C GLU A 120 4.36 -6.56 -17.64
N ILE A 121 3.10 -6.80 -18.05
CA ILE A 121 2.12 -7.56 -17.25
C ILE A 121 2.60 -9.00 -17.08
N ASN A 122 3.03 -9.68 -18.14
CA ASN A 122 3.49 -11.06 -18.07
C ASN A 122 4.77 -11.19 -17.24
N ARG A 123 5.68 -10.23 -17.34
CA ARG A 123 6.89 -10.19 -16.52
C ARG A 123 6.57 -10.12 -15.03
N ILE A 124 5.67 -9.22 -14.60
CA ILE A 124 5.32 -9.10 -13.18
C ILE A 124 4.51 -10.31 -12.70
N LEU A 125 3.63 -10.87 -13.52
CA LEU A 125 2.90 -12.09 -13.20
C LEU A 125 3.85 -13.27 -12.94
N LYS A 126 4.90 -13.39 -13.74
CA LYS A 126 5.93 -14.41 -13.53
C LYS A 126 6.70 -14.20 -12.21
N GLN A 127 7.00 -12.95 -11.84
CA GLN A 127 7.68 -12.62 -10.58
C GLN A 127 6.87 -13.00 -9.33
N VAL A 128 5.54 -13.01 -9.43
CA VAL A 128 4.65 -13.36 -8.31
C VAL A 128 4.04 -14.77 -8.44
N ASP A 129 4.64 -15.64 -9.26
CA ASP A 129 4.17 -17.04 -9.51
C ASP A 129 2.72 -17.13 -10.00
N LEU A 130 2.30 -16.21 -10.87
CA LEU A 130 1.01 -16.18 -11.53
C LEU A 130 1.13 -16.17 -13.06
N GLU A 131 2.19 -16.78 -13.61
CA GLU A 131 2.39 -16.90 -15.06
C GLU A 131 1.16 -17.55 -15.72
N GLY A 132 0.64 -16.94 -16.79
CA GLY A 132 -0.54 -17.43 -17.51
C GLY A 132 -1.91 -17.07 -16.86
N PHE A 133 -1.92 -16.28 -15.78
CA PHE A 133 -3.18 -15.90 -15.10
C PHE A 133 -3.77 -14.56 -15.60
N GLY A 134 -3.17 -13.92 -16.58
CA GLY A 134 -3.56 -12.58 -17.04
C GLY A 134 -5.04 -12.42 -17.37
N ASP A 135 -5.63 -13.41 -18.03
CA ASP A 135 -7.04 -13.37 -18.47
C ASP A 135 -8.05 -13.83 -17.41
N ARG A 136 -7.58 -14.45 -16.32
CA ARG A 136 -8.47 -14.93 -15.25
C ARG A 136 -9.16 -13.79 -14.52
N LYS A 137 -10.33 -14.08 -13.97
CA LYS A 137 -11.06 -13.18 -13.08
C LYS A 137 -10.71 -13.44 -11.61
N PRO A 138 -10.78 -12.43 -10.72
CA PRO A 138 -10.49 -12.60 -9.30
C PRO A 138 -11.32 -13.69 -8.60
N ASN A 139 -12.55 -13.92 -9.01
CA ASN A 139 -13.41 -14.99 -8.47
C ASN A 139 -12.91 -16.40 -8.77
N GLU A 140 -12.01 -16.57 -9.73
CA GLU A 140 -11.35 -17.84 -10.09
C GLU A 140 -10.07 -18.09 -9.28
N LEU A 141 -9.71 -17.17 -8.37
CA LEU A 141 -8.46 -17.18 -7.62
C LEU A 141 -8.66 -17.56 -6.16
N SER A 142 -7.68 -18.29 -5.61
CA SER A 142 -7.56 -18.46 -4.16
C SER A 142 -7.18 -17.13 -3.46
N GLY A 143 -7.37 -17.06 -2.13
CA GLY A 143 -6.95 -15.89 -1.35
C GLY A 143 -5.48 -15.55 -1.53
N GLY A 144 -4.59 -16.57 -1.52
CA GLY A 144 -3.16 -16.36 -1.77
C GLY A 144 -2.85 -15.84 -3.17
N GLN A 145 -3.58 -16.31 -4.19
CA GLN A 145 -3.44 -15.79 -5.55
C GLN A 145 -3.95 -14.35 -5.67
N LYS A 146 -5.06 -13.99 -5.02
CA LYS A 146 -5.54 -12.59 -4.94
C LYS A 146 -4.50 -11.68 -4.27
N GLN A 147 -3.86 -12.17 -3.21
CA GLN A 147 -2.79 -11.41 -2.54
C GLN A 147 -1.59 -11.20 -3.48
N ARG A 148 -1.18 -12.20 -4.24
CA ARG A 148 -0.11 -12.06 -5.25
C ARG A 148 -0.48 -11.08 -6.36
N VAL A 149 -1.75 -11.00 -6.77
CA VAL A 149 -2.24 -9.95 -7.69
C VAL A 149 -2.09 -8.57 -7.06
N ALA A 150 -2.44 -8.40 -5.77
CA ALA A 150 -2.27 -7.14 -5.05
C ALA A 150 -0.79 -6.74 -4.95
N ILE A 151 0.10 -7.71 -4.70
CA ILE A 151 1.56 -7.50 -4.71
C ILE A 151 2.05 -7.10 -6.10
N ALA A 152 1.66 -7.82 -7.15
CA ALA A 152 2.01 -7.50 -8.54
C ALA A 152 1.60 -6.08 -8.91
N ARG A 153 0.38 -5.66 -8.52
CA ARG A 153 -0.14 -4.31 -8.73
C ARG A 153 0.68 -3.25 -7.99
N ALA A 154 1.18 -3.55 -6.81
CA ALA A 154 2.05 -2.65 -6.06
C ALA A 154 3.43 -2.53 -6.71
N LEU A 155 4.02 -3.66 -7.14
CA LEU A 155 5.40 -3.74 -7.66
C LEU A 155 5.54 -3.24 -9.09
N VAL A 156 4.52 -3.41 -9.94
CA VAL A 156 4.61 -3.06 -11.38
C VAL A 156 4.94 -1.59 -11.61
N LYS A 157 4.59 -0.72 -10.68
CA LYS A 157 4.92 0.71 -10.69
C LYS A 157 6.39 1.01 -10.38
N GLN A 158 7.16 0.03 -9.94
CA GLN A 158 8.52 0.19 -9.42
C GLN A 158 8.60 1.26 -8.31
N PRO A 159 7.82 1.11 -7.24
CA PRO A 159 7.76 2.11 -6.17
C PRO A 159 9.06 2.16 -5.38
N GLU A 160 9.38 3.33 -4.79
CA GLU A 160 10.51 3.47 -3.88
C GLU A 160 10.18 2.96 -2.46
N ILE A 161 8.89 2.92 -2.10
CA ILE A 161 8.40 2.51 -0.79
C ILE A 161 7.24 1.53 -0.98
N ILE A 162 7.33 0.38 -0.33
CA ILE A 162 6.20 -0.55 -0.22
C ILE A 162 5.64 -0.45 1.20
N MET A 163 4.35 -0.22 1.31
CA MET A 163 3.61 -0.20 2.56
C MET A 163 2.65 -1.37 2.59
N ALA A 164 2.89 -2.30 3.51
CA ALA A 164 2.10 -3.50 3.66
C ALA A 164 1.40 -3.52 5.03
N ASP A 165 0.06 -3.57 5.02
CA ASP A 165 -0.73 -3.70 6.23
C ASP A 165 -1.21 -5.14 6.36
N GLU A 166 -0.60 -5.89 7.28
CA GLU A 166 -0.84 -7.31 7.54
C GLU A 166 -0.92 -8.17 6.25
N PRO A 167 0.10 -8.13 5.36
CA PRO A 167 0.03 -8.70 4.01
C PRO A 167 -0.21 -10.21 3.97
N THR A 168 -0.05 -10.88 5.11
CA THR A 168 -0.26 -12.32 5.26
C THR A 168 -1.37 -12.66 6.26
N GLY A 169 -2.04 -11.66 6.83
CA GLY A 169 -3.03 -11.86 7.90
C GLY A 169 -4.24 -12.70 7.49
N ALA A 170 -4.58 -12.75 6.21
CA ALA A 170 -5.66 -13.55 5.67
C ALA A 170 -5.19 -14.88 5.01
N LEU A 171 -3.90 -15.21 5.13
CA LEU A 171 -3.30 -16.38 4.49
C LEU A 171 -2.94 -17.45 5.53
N ASP A 172 -2.95 -18.72 5.11
CA ASP A 172 -2.34 -19.80 5.88
C ASP A 172 -0.81 -19.63 5.96
N SER A 173 -0.19 -20.31 6.92
CA SER A 173 1.25 -20.15 7.23
C SER A 173 2.17 -20.44 6.04
N ASN A 174 1.81 -21.39 5.17
CA ASN A 174 2.63 -21.76 4.03
C ASN A 174 2.53 -20.71 2.92
N THR A 175 1.31 -20.27 2.59
CA THR A 175 1.07 -19.21 1.60
C THR A 175 1.64 -17.89 2.07
N GLY A 176 1.50 -17.57 3.37
CA GLY A 176 2.12 -16.37 3.97
C GLY A 176 3.63 -16.34 3.80
N ARG A 177 4.31 -17.48 4.00
CA ARG A 177 5.76 -17.57 3.80
C ARG A 177 6.17 -17.33 2.35
N GLN A 178 5.45 -17.92 1.39
CA GLN A 178 5.70 -17.71 -0.04
C GLN A 178 5.57 -16.24 -0.46
N VAL A 179 4.62 -15.50 0.13
CA VAL A 179 4.43 -14.07 -0.14
C VAL A 179 5.63 -13.22 0.32
N PHE A 180 6.30 -13.61 1.42
CA PHE A 180 7.51 -12.91 1.88
C PHE A 180 8.75 -13.22 1.04
N GLU A 181 8.75 -14.33 0.32
CA GLU A 181 9.87 -14.75 -0.53
C GLU A 181 9.75 -14.19 -1.96
N THR A 182 8.60 -13.57 -2.31
CA THR A 182 8.33 -12.89 -3.60
C THR A 182 8.84 -11.45 -3.59
#